data_0631effa141dcbb5570feb2cf1a72eda
#
_entry.id   0631effa141dcbb5570feb2cf1a72eda
#
_cell.length_a   1.000
_cell.length_b   1.000
_cell.length_c   1.000
_cell.angle_alpha   90.00
_cell.angle_beta   90.00
_cell.angle_gamma   90.00
#
_symmetry.space_group_name_H-M   'P 1'
#
loop_
_entity.id
_entity.type
_entity.pdbx_description
1 polymer ?
#
loop_
_entity_poly.entity_id
_entity_poly.type
_entity_poly.pdbx_seq_one_letter_code
_entity_poly.pdbx_strand_id
1 'polypeptide(L)'
;RVLFRSVILEEGDIINVDCTTILNGYYADASRMFVIGRTTAQKQRLVDVAWECLKVGEKVCSEPYVFVGDLGNAIQKHAHANGFSVVRDLCGHGVGCHFHEEPEVEHYGHRGTGMLLVPGMTFTIEPMINTGTWRVFIDDEDPYGWEVISEDELPSAQWEHTYLMTENGVEILTH
;
A
#
# COMPACT_ATOMS: atom_id res chain seq x y z
N ARG A 1 3.19 5.14 19.37
CA ARG A 1 3.44 6.51 18.94
C ARG A 1 2.58 7.50 19.71
N VAL A 2 3.14 8.67 20.06
CA VAL A 2 2.47 9.64 20.92
C VAL A 2 1.22 10.23 20.26
N LEU A 3 1.20 10.37 18.95
CA LEU A 3 0.07 10.88 18.16
C LEU A 3 -1.22 10.06 18.32
N PHE A 4 -1.14 8.75 18.45
CA PHE A 4 -2.31 7.90 18.70
C PHE A 4 -3.06 8.21 20.00
N ARG A 5 -2.42 8.88 20.95
CA ARG A 5 -3.04 9.19 22.26
C ARG A 5 -3.85 10.49 22.26
N SER A 6 -3.67 11.33 21.26
CA SER A 6 -4.34 12.63 21.17
C SER A 6 -5.54 12.65 20.23
N VAL A 7 -5.67 11.66 19.34
CA VAL A 7 -6.80 11.54 18.40
C VAL A 7 -7.73 10.44 18.90
N ILE A 8 -8.98 10.81 19.15
CA ILE A 8 -10.04 9.87 19.51
C ILE A 8 -10.77 9.50 18.23
N LEU A 9 -10.84 8.19 17.96
CA LEU A 9 -11.60 7.69 16.80
C LEU A 9 -13.10 7.88 17.05
N GLU A 10 -13.79 8.41 16.06
CA GLU A 10 -15.23 8.65 16.08
C GLU A 10 -15.97 7.79 15.06
N GLU A 11 -17.28 7.67 15.20
CA GLU A 11 -18.10 6.97 14.22
C GLU A 11 -17.99 7.64 12.85
N GLY A 12 -17.69 6.86 11.82
CA GLY A 12 -17.47 7.31 10.45
C GLY A 12 -16.01 7.47 10.06
N ASP A 13 -15.09 7.33 11.01
CA ASP A 13 -13.66 7.34 10.69
C ASP A 13 -13.24 6.07 9.96
N ILE A 14 -12.24 6.22 9.12
CA ILE A 14 -11.46 5.13 8.55
C ILE A 14 -10.03 5.28 9.04
N ILE A 15 -9.41 4.18 9.45
CA ILE A 15 -8.04 4.18 9.95
C ILE A 15 -7.27 3.00 9.35
N ASN A 16 -6.03 3.26 8.94
CA ASN A 16 -5.07 2.22 8.64
C ASN A 16 -4.28 1.90 9.90
N VAL A 17 -4.07 0.62 10.17
CA VAL A 17 -3.13 0.14 11.19
C VAL A 17 -2.04 -0.62 10.47
N ASP A 18 -0.86 -0.08 10.52
CA ASP A 18 0.33 -0.58 9.90
C ASP A 18 1.29 -1.11 10.97
N CYS A 19 1.76 -2.33 10.79
CA CYS A 19 2.56 -3.06 11.77
C CYS A 19 3.74 -3.77 11.14
N THR A 20 4.92 -3.23 11.35
CA THR A 20 6.17 -3.94 11.07
C THR A 20 6.58 -4.78 12.27
N THR A 21 6.93 -6.03 12.04
CA THR A 21 7.45 -6.95 13.06
C THR A 21 8.84 -7.44 12.69
N ILE A 22 9.64 -7.76 13.72
CA ILE A 22 10.98 -8.31 13.55
C ILE A 22 11.07 -9.63 14.32
N LEU A 23 11.43 -10.70 13.62
CA LEU A 23 11.67 -11.99 14.24
C LEU A 23 13.01 -12.59 13.74
N ASN A 24 13.91 -12.88 14.66
CA ASN A 24 15.22 -13.45 14.34
C ASN A 24 16.05 -12.65 13.31
N GLY A 25 15.87 -11.32 13.27
CA GLY A 25 16.56 -10.43 12.34
C GLY A 25 15.88 -10.27 10.96
N TYR A 26 14.71 -10.86 10.76
CA TYR A 26 13.90 -10.67 9.56
C TYR A 26 12.71 -9.78 9.86
N TYR A 27 12.41 -8.89 8.91
CA TYR A 27 11.26 -7.98 8.94
C TYR A 27 10.07 -8.60 8.20
N ALA A 28 8.88 -8.29 8.66
CA ALA A 28 7.63 -8.55 7.97
C ALA A 28 6.70 -7.36 8.20
N ASP A 29 6.03 -6.91 7.15
CA ASP A 29 5.21 -5.72 7.14
C ASP A 29 3.82 -6.00 6.63
N ALA A 30 2.81 -5.40 7.27
CA ALA A 30 1.43 -5.52 6.86
C ALA A 30 0.57 -4.38 7.39
N SER A 31 -0.35 -3.91 6.59
CA SER A 31 -1.34 -2.93 7.03
C SER A 31 -2.77 -3.35 6.71
N ARG A 32 -3.69 -2.84 7.51
CA ARG A 32 -5.12 -3.11 7.39
C ARG A 32 -5.96 -1.87 7.67
N MET A 33 -6.99 -1.67 6.85
CA MET A 33 -8.01 -0.65 7.09
C MET A 33 -9.07 -1.13 8.07
N PHE A 34 -9.52 -0.21 8.92
CA PHE A 34 -10.67 -0.38 9.80
C PHE A 34 -11.65 0.75 9.59
N VAL A 35 -12.95 0.44 9.60
CA VAL A 35 -14.02 1.41 9.56
C VAL A 35 -14.66 1.46 10.95
N ILE A 36 -14.74 2.64 11.55
CA ILE A 36 -15.29 2.82 12.89
C ILE A 36 -16.80 3.06 12.79
N GLY A 37 -17.56 2.07 13.18
CA GLY A 37 -19.02 2.14 13.10
C GLY A 37 -19.53 2.24 11.66
N ARG A 38 -20.38 3.24 11.36
CA ARG A 38 -20.92 3.50 10.02
C ARG A 38 -20.22 4.69 9.39
N THR A 39 -19.71 4.52 8.19
CA THR A 39 -19.07 5.59 7.44
C THR A 39 -19.88 6.01 6.20
N THR A 40 -19.41 7.01 5.48
CA THR A 40 -20.03 7.43 4.22
C THR A 40 -19.81 6.39 3.12
N ALA A 41 -20.70 6.33 2.14
CA ALA A 41 -20.55 5.43 0.99
C ALA A 41 -19.24 5.69 0.23
N GLN A 42 -18.77 6.94 0.18
CA GLN A 42 -17.50 7.30 -0.48
C GLN A 42 -16.29 6.74 0.28
N LYS A 43 -16.21 6.92 1.60
CA LYS A 43 -15.13 6.36 2.42
C LYS A 43 -15.14 4.83 2.38
N GLN A 44 -16.33 4.20 2.45
CA GLN A 44 -16.43 2.74 2.34
C GLN A 44 -15.91 2.28 0.98
N ARG A 45 -16.34 2.92 -0.11
CA ARG A 45 -15.87 2.57 -1.46
C ARG A 45 -14.36 2.76 -1.62
N LEU A 46 -13.78 3.80 -1.02
CA LEU A 46 -12.33 4.01 -0.99
C LEU A 46 -11.60 2.83 -0.32
N VAL A 47 -12.06 2.41 0.86
CA VAL A 47 -11.48 1.26 1.58
C VAL A 47 -11.58 -0.03 0.75
N ASP A 48 -12.76 -0.27 0.12
CA ASP A 48 -12.99 -1.44 -0.72
C ASP A 48 -12.08 -1.43 -1.95
N VAL A 49 -11.96 -0.28 -2.64
CA VAL A 49 -11.11 -0.16 -3.83
C VAL A 49 -9.63 -0.29 -3.49
N ALA A 50 -9.19 0.23 -2.34
CA ALA A 50 -7.80 0.02 -1.88
C ALA A 50 -7.52 -1.47 -1.68
N TRP A 51 -8.44 -2.22 -1.07
CA TRP A 51 -8.34 -3.69 -0.99
C TRP A 51 -8.36 -4.36 -2.36
N GLU A 52 -9.26 -3.95 -3.24
CA GLU A 52 -9.32 -4.46 -4.61
C GLU A 52 -8.00 -4.20 -5.36
N CYS A 53 -7.36 -3.05 -5.18
CA CYS A 53 -6.06 -2.71 -5.74
C CYS A 53 -4.95 -3.67 -5.28
N LEU A 54 -4.91 -3.99 -3.98
CA LEU A 54 -4.00 -5.01 -3.44
C LEU A 54 -4.21 -6.36 -4.13
N LYS A 55 -5.47 -6.81 -4.24
CA LYS A 55 -5.83 -8.09 -4.90
C LYS A 55 -5.55 -8.09 -6.40
N VAL A 56 -5.64 -6.93 -7.06
CA VAL A 56 -5.23 -6.78 -8.47
C VAL A 56 -3.72 -6.96 -8.62
N GLY A 57 -2.92 -6.35 -7.73
CA GLY A 57 -1.47 -6.52 -7.70
C GLY A 57 -1.07 -7.99 -7.46
N GLU A 58 -1.67 -8.62 -6.47
CA GLU A 58 -1.47 -10.05 -6.16
C GLU A 58 -1.79 -10.94 -7.38
N LYS A 59 -2.90 -10.65 -8.07
CA LYS A 59 -3.29 -11.39 -9.27
C LYS A 59 -2.28 -11.23 -10.42
N VAL A 60 -1.70 -10.07 -10.61
CA VAL A 60 -0.64 -9.86 -11.62
C VAL A 60 0.57 -10.74 -11.30
N CYS A 61 0.90 -10.85 -10.01
CA CYS A 61 2.00 -11.69 -9.52
C CYS A 61 1.64 -13.19 -9.41
N SER A 62 0.48 -13.63 -9.92
CA SER A 62 0.12 -15.07 -9.97
C SER A 62 1.03 -15.88 -10.89
N GLU A 63 1.69 -15.21 -11.82
CA GLU A 63 2.75 -15.76 -12.68
C GLU A 63 4.11 -15.22 -12.22
N PRO A 64 5.17 -16.04 -12.19
CA PRO A 64 6.52 -15.55 -11.90
C PRO A 64 7.07 -14.73 -13.07
N TYR A 65 8.13 -13.97 -12.81
CA TYR A 65 8.83 -13.18 -13.84
C TYR A 65 7.99 -12.02 -14.41
N VAL A 66 7.23 -11.35 -13.55
CA VAL A 66 6.52 -10.11 -13.90
C VAL A 66 7.36 -8.88 -13.54
N PHE A 67 7.23 -7.81 -14.29
CA PHE A 67 7.87 -6.54 -13.95
C PHE A 67 7.05 -5.76 -12.93
N VAL A 68 7.72 -5.02 -12.05
CA VAL A 68 7.05 -4.11 -11.09
C VAL A 68 6.07 -3.18 -11.81
N GLY A 69 6.43 -2.67 -12.98
CA GLY A 69 5.54 -1.82 -13.78
C GLY A 69 4.29 -2.51 -14.31
N ASP A 70 4.26 -3.84 -14.44
CA ASP A 70 3.04 -4.59 -14.79
C ASP A 70 2.03 -4.53 -13.64
N LEU A 71 2.50 -4.76 -12.43
CA LEU A 71 1.75 -4.65 -11.18
C LEU A 71 1.23 -3.22 -11.00
N GLY A 72 2.12 -2.23 -11.04
CA GLY A 72 1.76 -0.83 -10.85
C GLY A 72 0.75 -0.33 -11.90
N ASN A 73 0.91 -0.73 -13.17
CA ASN A 73 -0.04 -0.39 -14.23
C ASN A 73 -1.43 -0.97 -13.99
N ALA A 74 -1.52 -2.20 -13.52
CA ALA A 74 -2.81 -2.86 -13.25
C ALA A 74 -3.52 -2.20 -12.07
N ILE A 75 -2.81 -1.91 -10.97
CA ILE A 75 -3.32 -1.21 -9.80
C ILE A 75 -3.82 0.19 -10.18
N GLN A 76 -2.99 0.98 -10.87
CA GLN A 76 -3.36 2.32 -11.30
C GLN A 76 -4.61 2.34 -12.18
N LYS A 77 -4.72 1.42 -13.13
CA LYS A 77 -5.92 1.30 -13.97
C LYS A 77 -7.16 0.98 -13.17
N HIS A 78 -7.06 0.09 -12.18
CA HIS A 78 -8.19 -0.27 -11.34
C HIS A 78 -8.64 0.92 -10.48
N ALA A 79 -7.71 1.61 -9.82
CA ALA A 79 -8.01 2.80 -9.04
C ALA A 79 -8.69 3.89 -9.89
N HIS A 80 -8.11 4.22 -11.05
CA HIS A 80 -8.67 5.24 -11.96
C HIS A 80 -10.05 4.87 -12.50
N ALA A 81 -10.29 3.59 -12.83
CA ALA A 81 -11.61 3.13 -13.29
C ALA A 81 -12.69 3.28 -12.21
N ASN A 82 -12.31 3.37 -10.95
CA ASN A 82 -13.19 3.60 -9.80
C ASN A 82 -13.22 5.07 -9.34
N GLY A 83 -12.56 5.98 -10.07
CA GLY A 83 -12.57 7.42 -9.76
C GLY A 83 -11.62 7.84 -8.65
N PHE A 84 -10.63 7.01 -8.32
CA PHE A 84 -9.60 7.26 -7.31
C PHE A 84 -8.21 7.43 -7.97
N SER A 85 -7.25 7.94 -7.22
CA SER A 85 -5.87 8.08 -7.67
C SER A 85 -4.91 7.28 -6.81
N VAL A 86 -3.72 7.00 -7.35
CA VAL A 86 -2.65 6.27 -6.67
C VAL A 86 -1.54 7.24 -6.32
N VAL A 87 -1.11 7.25 -5.05
CA VAL A 87 0.05 8.02 -4.56
C VAL A 87 1.31 7.60 -5.32
N ARG A 88 2.20 8.58 -5.62
CA ARG A 88 3.41 8.37 -6.43
C ARG A 88 4.70 8.66 -5.68
N ASP A 89 4.62 9.37 -4.57
CA ASP A 89 5.79 9.80 -3.79
C ASP A 89 6.23 8.71 -2.79
N LEU A 90 5.42 7.67 -2.66
CA LEU A 90 5.65 6.52 -1.80
C LEU A 90 5.38 5.23 -2.60
N CYS A 91 6.05 4.15 -2.23
CA CYS A 91 5.96 2.86 -2.90
C CYS A 91 6.08 1.70 -1.91
N GLY A 92 5.76 0.51 -2.33
CA GLY A 92 6.15 -0.71 -1.66
C GLY A 92 7.63 -1.01 -1.87
N HIS A 93 8.13 -2.01 -1.19
CA HIS A 93 9.57 -2.24 -1.10
C HIS A 93 9.90 -3.73 -0.94
N GLY A 94 11.14 -4.08 -1.25
CA GLY A 94 11.72 -5.33 -0.76
C GLY A 94 11.78 -5.31 0.77
N VAL A 95 11.61 -6.46 1.40
CA VAL A 95 11.63 -6.60 2.85
C VAL A 95 12.24 -7.96 3.22
N GLY A 96 13.15 -7.95 4.17
CA GLY A 96 13.84 -9.17 4.58
C GLY A 96 14.77 -8.92 5.74
N CYS A 97 16.09 -8.87 5.50
CA CYS A 97 17.07 -8.55 6.53
C CYS A 97 17.12 -7.05 6.86
N HIS A 98 16.60 -6.20 5.97
CA HIS A 98 16.40 -4.79 6.21
C HIS A 98 14.91 -4.47 6.07
N PHE A 99 14.48 -3.38 6.71
CA PHE A 99 13.09 -2.95 6.66
C PHE A 99 12.69 -2.54 5.24
N HIS A 100 13.51 -1.71 4.61
CA HIS A 100 13.36 -1.31 3.22
C HIS A 100 14.60 -1.74 2.43
N GLU A 101 14.38 -2.55 1.41
CA GLU A 101 15.41 -2.99 0.48
C GLU A 101 14.83 -3.08 -0.94
N GLU A 102 15.67 -3.31 -1.95
CA GLU A 102 15.20 -3.54 -3.31
C GLU A 102 14.30 -4.80 -3.42
N PRO A 103 13.28 -4.77 -4.29
CA PRO A 103 12.94 -3.73 -5.24
C PRO A 103 12.07 -2.62 -4.65
N GLU A 104 12.11 -1.41 -5.25
CA GLU A 104 11.02 -0.45 -5.11
C GLU A 104 9.80 -0.96 -5.90
N VAL A 105 8.64 -1.00 -5.24
CA VAL A 105 7.39 -1.55 -5.79
C VAL A 105 6.39 -0.42 -6.00
N GLU A 106 6.52 0.26 -7.13
CA GLU A 106 5.60 1.34 -7.51
C GLU A 106 4.20 0.78 -7.84
N HIS A 107 3.15 1.42 -7.32
CA HIS A 107 1.75 1.03 -7.57
C HIS A 107 1.13 1.78 -8.77
N TYR A 108 1.95 2.37 -9.61
CA TYR A 108 1.63 3.04 -10.86
C TYR A 108 2.73 2.75 -11.90
N GLY A 109 2.52 3.13 -13.14
CA GLY A 109 3.57 3.00 -14.15
C GLY A 109 3.12 2.34 -15.45
N HIS A 110 4.11 1.81 -16.16
CA HIS A 110 3.93 1.23 -17.50
C HIS A 110 4.31 -0.25 -17.51
N ARG A 111 3.57 -1.02 -18.29
CA ARG A 111 3.85 -2.45 -18.47
C ARG A 111 5.25 -2.69 -19.01
N GLY A 112 5.89 -3.75 -18.52
CA GLY A 112 7.22 -4.18 -18.95
C GLY A 112 8.36 -3.26 -18.50
N THR A 113 8.15 -2.48 -17.44
CA THR A 113 9.18 -1.58 -16.86
C THR A 113 9.48 -1.91 -15.41
N GLY A 114 10.56 -1.36 -14.89
CA GLY A 114 11.02 -1.59 -13.53
C GLY A 114 11.75 -2.92 -13.37
N MET A 115 11.94 -3.35 -12.12
CA MET A 115 12.64 -4.60 -11.81
C MET A 115 11.77 -5.81 -12.16
N LEU A 116 12.40 -6.87 -12.65
CA LEU A 116 11.78 -8.17 -12.84
C LEU A 116 11.68 -8.89 -11.50
N LEU A 117 10.47 -9.21 -11.06
CA LEU A 117 10.24 -10.01 -9.87
C LEU A 117 10.51 -11.49 -10.18
N VAL A 118 11.44 -12.07 -9.44
CA VAL A 118 11.87 -13.48 -9.65
C VAL A 118 11.69 -14.29 -8.38
N PRO A 119 11.53 -15.62 -8.49
CA PRO A 119 11.39 -16.50 -7.33
C PRO A 119 12.51 -16.31 -6.30
N GLY A 120 12.13 -16.24 -5.02
CA GLY A 120 13.01 -15.97 -3.88
C GLY A 120 12.97 -14.50 -3.40
N MET A 121 12.41 -13.58 -4.15
CA MET A 121 12.23 -12.20 -3.71
C MET A 121 11.11 -12.10 -2.68
N THR A 122 11.33 -11.33 -1.63
CA THR A 122 10.30 -10.90 -0.67
C THR A 122 10.09 -9.40 -0.79
N PHE A 123 8.83 -8.97 -0.87
CA PHE A 123 8.47 -7.57 -1.09
C PHE A 123 7.07 -7.27 -0.60
N THR A 124 6.75 -6.00 -0.42
CA THR A 124 5.39 -5.55 -0.09
C THR A 124 4.60 -5.15 -1.34
N ILE A 125 3.30 -5.33 -1.29
CA ILE A 125 2.34 -4.64 -2.15
C ILE A 125 1.43 -3.87 -1.20
N GLU A 126 1.43 -2.53 -1.33
CA GLU A 126 0.82 -1.62 -0.36
C GLU A 126 0.21 -0.38 -1.03
N PRO A 127 -0.74 -0.55 -1.96
CA PRO A 127 -1.26 0.56 -2.74
C PRO A 127 -1.94 1.61 -1.87
N MET A 128 -1.40 2.83 -1.89
CA MET A 128 -1.97 4.01 -1.25
C MET A 128 -2.92 4.71 -2.23
N ILE A 129 -4.21 4.70 -1.91
CA ILE A 129 -5.30 5.18 -2.77
C ILE A 129 -5.93 6.43 -2.19
N ASN A 130 -5.95 7.51 -2.97
CA ASN A 130 -6.53 8.80 -2.60
C ASN A 130 -7.89 9.02 -3.27
N THR A 131 -8.79 9.66 -2.55
CA THR A 131 -10.12 10.04 -3.07
C THR A 131 -10.01 11.05 -4.21
N GLY A 132 -9.07 11.98 -4.15
CA GLY A 132 -8.88 13.07 -5.11
C GLY A 132 -7.54 13.03 -5.82
N THR A 133 -6.67 14.01 -5.54
CA THR A 133 -5.34 14.07 -6.16
C THR A 133 -4.43 12.95 -5.68
N TRP A 134 -3.50 12.52 -6.55
CA TRP A 134 -2.44 11.57 -6.17
C TRP A 134 -1.32 12.20 -5.35
N ARG A 135 -1.27 13.55 -5.31
CA ARG A 135 -0.20 14.30 -4.67
C ARG A 135 -0.34 14.27 -3.16
N VAL A 136 0.82 14.19 -2.53
CA VAL A 136 0.96 14.25 -1.08
C VAL A 136 2.10 15.21 -0.72
N PHE A 137 2.14 15.66 0.51
CA PHE A 137 3.26 16.39 1.07
C PHE A 137 3.55 15.89 2.48
N ILE A 138 4.79 16.07 2.91
CA ILE A 138 5.19 15.84 4.30
C ILE A 138 4.87 17.11 5.07
N ASP A 139 4.17 16.98 6.20
CA ASP A 139 3.88 18.12 7.06
C ASP A 139 5.16 18.58 7.77
N ASP A 140 5.65 19.76 7.39
CA ASP A 140 6.85 20.38 7.98
C ASP A 140 6.61 20.81 9.45
N GLU A 141 5.37 20.93 9.88
CA GLU A 141 4.99 21.24 11.28
C GLU A 141 4.92 19.97 12.15
N ASP A 142 4.91 18.78 11.55
CA ASP A 142 4.98 17.52 12.29
C ASP A 142 6.30 17.44 13.05
N PRO A 143 6.27 17.34 14.38
CA PRO A 143 7.47 17.28 15.22
C PRO A 143 8.35 16.05 14.94
N TYR A 144 7.84 15.09 14.21
CA TYR A 144 8.53 13.86 13.82
C TYR A 144 8.97 13.86 12.36
N GLY A 145 8.47 14.80 11.52
CA GLY A 145 8.88 15.03 10.15
C GLY A 145 8.51 13.92 9.18
N TRP A 146 7.37 13.23 9.40
CA TRP A 146 6.99 12.08 8.59
C TRP A 146 5.48 11.88 8.41
N GLU A 147 4.65 12.78 8.93
CA GLU A 147 3.23 12.79 8.63
C GLU A 147 3.04 13.16 7.15
N VAL A 148 2.37 12.28 6.40
CA VAL A 148 2.11 12.47 4.96
C VAL A 148 0.63 12.76 4.78
N ILE A 149 0.34 13.91 4.17
CA ILE A 149 -1.01 14.41 3.97
C ILE A 149 -1.30 14.49 2.47
N SER A 150 -2.51 14.09 2.05
CA SER A 150 -2.97 14.35 0.67
C SER A 150 -3.11 15.84 0.43
N GLU A 151 -2.64 16.36 -0.74
CA GLU A 151 -2.62 17.80 -1.05
C GLU A 151 -4.01 18.45 -0.97
N ASP A 152 -5.08 17.69 -1.21
CA ASP A 152 -6.47 18.14 -1.14
C ASP A 152 -7.18 17.81 0.18
N GLU A 153 -6.44 17.26 1.14
CA GLU A 153 -6.93 16.86 2.47
C GLU A 153 -8.11 15.86 2.42
N LEU A 154 -8.32 15.20 1.28
CA LEU A 154 -9.35 14.19 1.15
C LEU A 154 -8.86 12.82 1.67
N PRO A 155 -9.78 11.93 2.09
CA PRO A 155 -9.43 10.64 2.65
C PRO A 155 -8.58 9.77 1.74
N SER A 156 -7.64 9.03 2.36
CA SER A 156 -6.81 8.00 1.75
C SER A 156 -7.07 6.65 2.40
N ALA A 157 -6.75 5.57 1.69
CA ALA A 157 -6.79 4.22 2.23
C ALA A 157 -5.61 3.40 1.69
N GLN A 158 -5.14 2.45 2.49
CA GLN A 158 -4.03 1.54 2.17
C GLN A 158 -4.30 0.17 2.76
N TRP A 159 -3.93 -0.86 2.00
CA TRP A 159 -3.82 -2.24 2.48
C TRP A 159 -2.47 -2.78 2.09
N GLU A 160 -1.92 -3.65 2.90
CA GLU A 160 -0.59 -4.17 2.65
C GLU A 160 -0.45 -5.62 3.10
N HIS A 161 0.33 -6.34 2.32
CA HIS A 161 0.92 -7.62 2.70
C HIS A 161 2.37 -7.73 2.25
N THR A 162 3.16 -8.50 3.01
CA THR A 162 4.44 -9.03 2.55
C THR A 162 4.21 -10.30 1.74
N TYR A 163 4.88 -10.39 0.60
CA TYR A 163 4.80 -11.51 -0.32
C TYR A 163 6.17 -12.15 -0.54
N LEU A 164 6.15 -13.45 -0.78
CA LEU A 164 7.26 -14.20 -1.36
C LEU A 164 6.93 -14.53 -2.82
N MET A 165 7.77 -14.12 -3.77
CA MET A 165 7.67 -14.62 -5.14
C MET A 165 8.15 -16.06 -5.18
N THR A 166 7.32 -16.94 -5.71
CA THR A 166 7.63 -18.36 -5.92
C THR A 166 7.64 -18.69 -7.42
N GLU A 167 8.02 -19.90 -7.80
CA GLU A 167 7.91 -20.37 -9.18
C GLU A 167 6.44 -20.52 -9.66
N ASN A 168 5.48 -20.49 -8.75
CA ASN A 168 4.05 -20.65 -9.03
C ASN A 168 3.23 -19.36 -8.75
N GLY A 169 3.89 -18.20 -8.69
CA GLY A 169 3.29 -16.92 -8.32
C GLY A 169 3.64 -16.52 -6.88
N VAL A 170 2.91 -15.57 -6.31
CA VAL A 170 3.18 -15.05 -4.96
C VAL A 170 2.49 -15.86 -3.85
N GLU A 171 3.19 -15.97 -2.73
CA GLU A 171 2.68 -16.46 -1.46
C GLU A 171 2.60 -15.30 -0.47
N ILE A 172 1.46 -15.14 0.24
CA ILE A 172 1.28 -14.13 1.29
C ILE A 172 1.98 -14.63 2.55
N LEU A 173 2.91 -13.85 3.09
CA LEU A 173 3.63 -14.17 4.33
C LEU A 173 2.97 -13.56 5.58
N THR A 174 2.14 -12.51 5.40
CA THR A 174 1.41 -11.81 6.48
C THR A 174 -0.09 -11.97 6.32
N HIS A 175 -0.76 -12.51 7.33
CA HIS A 175 -2.20 -12.80 7.33
C HIS A 175 -2.94 -12.05 8.44
#